data_8cfb5c9c3dd3805c6a11df814240e2d5
#
_entry.id   8cfb5c9c3dd3805c6a11df814240e2d5
#
_cell.length_a   1.000
_cell.length_b   1.000
_cell.length_c   1.000
_cell.angle_alpha   90.00
_cell.angle_beta   90.00
_cell.angle_gamma   90.00
#
_symmetry.space_group_name_H-M   'P 1'
#
loop_
_entity.id
_entity.type
_entity.pdbx_description
1 polymer ?
#
loop_
_entity_poly.entity_id
_entity_poly.type
_entity_poly.pdbx_seq_one_letter_code
_entity_poly.pdbx_strand_id
1 'polypeptide(L)'
;MRALRGVTLQIRRNEYIAIMGPSGSGKSTLMNMLGCLDTPSSGRYEFNGKNVAEMDDDELAAVRNREIGFVFQTFNLLPRATSLRNVELPLIYAGIEPERREARATQVLADVGLGDRIHHKPNELSGGQRQRVAIARALVNGPSIILADEPTGNLDSKTGEEIMELFENLYQHGNTIILVTHERDIAAHARRTVHLRDGLIEMDHAGFIPELDLPVAS
;
A
#
# COMPACT_ATOMS: atom_id res chain seq x y z
N MET A 1 -2.00 9.11 -25.78
CA MET A 1 -3.31 9.17 -25.04
C MET A 1 -2.98 9.59 -23.62
N ARG A 2 -3.66 10.58 -23.03
CA ARG A 2 -3.42 10.97 -21.62
C ARG A 2 -4.24 10.05 -20.72
N ALA A 3 -3.56 9.29 -19.85
CA ALA A 3 -4.22 8.39 -18.90
C ALA A 3 -4.90 9.15 -17.74
N LEU A 4 -4.27 10.23 -17.26
CA LEU A 4 -4.86 11.19 -16.32
C LEU A 4 -5.02 12.54 -17.02
N ARG A 5 -6.14 13.23 -16.73
CA ARG A 5 -6.55 14.46 -17.45
C ARG A 5 -6.71 15.66 -16.51
N GLY A 6 -5.92 15.71 -15.44
CA GLY A 6 -6.00 16.75 -14.43
C GLY A 6 -6.73 16.23 -13.18
N VAL A 7 -6.00 15.45 -12.38
CA VAL A 7 -6.44 14.95 -11.08
C VAL A 7 -5.89 15.89 -10.01
N THR A 8 -6.78 16.41 -9.15
CA THR A 8 -6.38 17.10 -7.91
C THR A 8 -6.89 16.26 -6.75
N LEU A 9 -5.97 15.69 -5.96
CA LEU A 9 -6.29 14.82 -4.84
C LEU A 9 -5.34 15.13 -3.70
N GLN A 10 -5.89 15.30 -2.51
CA GLN A 10 -5.11 15.42 -1.27
C GLN A 10 -5.41 14.22 -0.39
N ILE A 11 -4.36 13.53 0.05
CA ILE A 11 -4.45 12.41 0.99
C ILE A 11 -3.70 12.82 2.25
N ARG A 12 -4.35 12.68 3.40
CA ARG A 12 -3.80 13.05 4.71
C ARG A 12 -3.15 11.85 5.39
N ARG A 13 -2.30 12.13 6.37
CA ARG A 13 -1.78 11.05 7.23
C ARG A 13 -2.92 10.39 7.99
N ASN A 14 -2.77 9.09 8.22
CA ASN A 14 -3.79 8.25 8.84
C ASN A 14 -5.17 8.38 8.16
N GLU A 15 -5.17 8.34 6.83
CA GLU A 15 -6.39 8.27 6.04
C GLU A 15 -6.51 6.88 5.42
N TYR A 16 -7.73 6.32 5.41
CA TYR A 16 -8.05 5.10 4.71
C TYR A 16 -8.95 5.43 3.53
N ILE A 17 -8.37 5.46 2.33
CA ILE A 17 -9.03 5.87 1.11
C ILE A 17 -9.12 4.71 0.10
N ALA A 18 -10.25 4.57 -0.57
CA ALA A 18 -10.44 3.67 -1.70
C ALA A 18 -10.51 4.47 -3.02
N ILE A 19 -9.70 4.09 -3.99
CA ILE A 19 -9.72 4.61 -5.36
C ILE A 19 -10.44 3.59 -6.22
N MET A 20 -11.62 3.96 -6.72
CA MET A 20 -12.49 3.11 -7.52
C MET A 20 -12.61 3.62 -8.95
N GLY A 21 -13.15 2.78 -9.83
CA GLY A 21 -13.49 3.12 -11.20
C GLY A 21 -13.43 1.91 -12.14
N PRO A 22 -14.02 2.00 -13.33
CA PRO A 22 -13.98 0.92 -14.32
C PRO A 22 -12.55 0.65 -14.83
N SER A 23 -12.38 -0.46 -15.55
CA SER A 23 -11.12 -0.75 -16.24
C SER A 23 -10.79 0.38 -17.21
N GLY A 24 -9.52 0.80 -17.27
CA GLY A 24 -9.07 1.89 -18.14
C GLY A 24 -9.35 3.31 -17.61
N SER A 25 -9.95 3.48 -16.42
CA SER A 25 -10.25 4.81 -15.86
C SER A 25 -9.02 5.62 -15.41
N GLY A 26 -7.83 4.99 -15.33
CA GLY A 26 -6.59 5.64 -14.89
C GLY A 26 -6.12 5.25 -13.47
N LYS A 27 -6.79 4.31 -12.78
CA LYS A 27 -6.44 3.90 -11.41
C LYS A 27 -4.98 3.43 -11.28
N SER A 28 -4.53 2.52 -12.14
CA SER A 28 -3.15 2.01 -12.09
C SER A 28 -2.13 3.11 -12.41
N THR A 29 -2.46 4.06 -13.30
CA THR A 29 -1.60 5.22 -13.56
C THR A 29 -1.53 6.13 -12.33
N LEU A 30 -2.67 6.41 -11.68
CA LEU A 30 -2.68 7.20 -10.44
C LEU A 30 -1.91 6.49 -9.33
N MET A 31 -2.09 5.17 -9.19
CA MET A 31 -1.33 4.37 -8.22
C MET A 31 0.17 4.42 -8.48
N ASN A 32 0.61 4.32 -9.74
CA ASN A 32 2.03 4.44 -10.08
C ASN A 32 2.60 5.82 -9.74
N MET A 33 1.81 6.90 -9.96
CA MET A 33 2.18 8.25 -9.52
C MET A 33 2.33 8.33 -8.00
N LEU A 34 1.29 7.89 -7.26
CA LEU A 34 1.29 7.90 -5.80
C LEU A 34 2.44 7.04 -5.23
N GLY A 35 2.79 5.98 -5.94
CA GLY A 35 3.89 5.07 -5.61
C GLY A 35 5.27 5.54 -6.04
N CYS A 36 5.41 6.74 -6.61
CA CYS A 36 6.68 7.22 -7.19
C CYS A 36 7.32 6.23 -8.19
N LEU A 37 6.49 5.41 -8.86
CA LEU A 37 6.92 4.52 -9.95
C LEU A 37 6.92 5.25 -11.30
N ASP A 38 6.23 6.39 -11.37
CA ASP A 38 6.16 7.27 -12.52
C ASP A 38 6.12 8.72 -12.03
N THR A 39 6.42 9.67 -12.91
CA THR A 39 6.40 11.11 -12.61
C THR A 39 5.34 11.82 -13.45
N PRO A 40 4.68 12.89 -12.93
CA PRO A 40 3.64 13.58 -13.66
C PRO A 40 4.23 14.30 -14.90
N SER A 41 3.59 14.11 -16.07
CA SER A 41 3.96 14.84 -17.30
C SER A 41 3.69 16.35 -17.18
N SER A 42 2.79 16.76 -16.28
CA SER A 42 2.46 18.15 -15.96
C SER A 42 1.73 18.21 -14.60
N GLY A 43 1.74 19.37 -13.97
CA GLY A 43 1.18 19.55 -12.63
C GLY A 43 2.21 19.32 -11.54
N ARG A 44 1.76 19.12 -10.30
CA ARG A 44 2.61 18.98 -9.12
C ARG A 44 2.17 17.77 -8.30
N TYR A 45 3.13 16.96 -7.90
CA TYR A 45 2.93 15.91 -6.91
C TYR A 45 3.85 16.16 -5.72
N GLU A 46 3.25 16.40 -4.56
CA GLU A 46 3.97 16.57 -3.31
C GLU A 46 3.80 15.32 -2.44
N PHE A 47 4.91 14.78 -1.99
CA PHE A 47 4.97 13.69 -1.03
C PHE A 47 5.78 14.13 0.20
N ASN A 48 5.15 14.14 1.38
CA ASN A 48 5.75 14.61 2.64
C ASN A 48 6.43 16.00 2.49
N GLY A 49 5.79 16.94 1.75
CA GLY A 49 6.29 18.31 1.53
C GLY A 49 7.40 18.44 0.48
N LYS A 50 7.76 17.37 -0.20
CA LYS A 50 8.74 17.38 -1.30
C LYS A 50 8.05 17.19 -2.64
N ASN A 51 8.47 17.95 -3.65
CA ASN A 51 7.96 17.81 -5.01
C ASN A 51 8.62 16.60 -5.71
N VAL A 52 7.83 15.57 -5.99
CA VAL A 52 8.29 14.31 -6.61
C VAL A 52 8.84 14.54 -8.02
N ALA A 53 8.34 15.53 -8.76
CA ALA A 53 8.81 15.84 -10.11
C ALA A 53 10.25 16.43 -10.16
N GLU A 54 10.77 16.88 -9.02
CA GLU A 54 12.11 17.44 -8.87
C GLU A 54 13.13 16.43 -8.33
N MET A 55 12.68 15.21 -7.98
CA MET A 55 13.52 14.15 -7.45
C MET A 55 14.26 13.43 -8.58
N ASP A 56 15.52 13.06 -8.33
CA ASP A 56 16.26 12.15 -9.20
C ASP A 56 15.87 10.68 -8.94
N ASP A 57 16.41 9.77 -9.76
CA ASP A 57 16.09 8.35 -9.70
C ASP A 57 16.48 7.69 -8.35
N ASP A 58 17.56 8.14 -7.74
CA ASP A 58 18.05 7.64 -6.45
C ASP A 58 17.15 8.13 -5.32
N GLU A 59 16.72 9.39 -5.35
CA GLU A 59 15.76 9.97 -4.41
C GLU A 59 14.39 9.26 -4.52
N LEU A 60 13.90 9.05 -5.74
CA LEU A 60 12.66 8.29 -5.99
C LEU A 60 12.78 6.86 -5.48
N ALA A 61 13.91 6.19 -5.69
CA ALA A 61 14.16 4.84 -5.18
C ALA A 61 14.19 4.82 -3.65
N ALA A 62 14.79 5.83 -3.02
CA ALA A 62 14.82 5.95 -1.56
C ALA A 62 13.41 6.19 -0.97
N VAL A 63 12.58 7.04 -1.61
CA VAL A 63 11.19 7.26 -1.21
C VAL A 63 10.39 5.97 -1.34
N ARG A 64 10.47 5.28 -2.49
CA ARG A 64 9.79 3.98 -2.70
C ARG A 64 10.17 2.95 -1.65
N ASN A 65 11.45 2.87 -1.31
CA ASN A 65 11.92 1.87 -0.35
C ASN A 65 11.49 2.17 1.09
N ARG A 66 11.56 3.44 1.52
CA ARG A 66 11.40 3.80 2.93
C ARG A 66 9.99 4.24 3.30
N GLU A 67 9.28 4.87 2.35
CA GLU A 67 8.04 5.58 2.63
C GLU A 67 6.81 4.88 2.07
N ILE A 68 6.97 3.94 1.12
CA ILE A 68 5.86 3.34 0.39
C ILE A 68 5.90 1.82 0.51
N GLY A 69 4.85 1.26 1.08
CA GLY A 69 4.61 -0.18 1.11
C GLY A 69 3.65 -0.59 -0.01
N PHE A 70 4.09 -1.47 -0.92
CA PHE A 70 3.25 -1.98 -2.00
C PHE A 70 2.69 -3.36 -1.68
N VAL A 71 1.38 -3.52 -1.87
CA VAL A 71 0.65 -4.78 -1.81
C VAL A 71 -0.09 -4.98 -3.13
N PHE A 72 0.15 -6.09 -3.83
CA PHE A 72 -0.41 -6.37 -5.15
C PHE A 72 -1.33 -7.59 -5.12
N GLN A 73 -2.28 -7.65 -6.05
CA GLN A 73 -3.18 -8.76 -6.26
C GLN A 73 -2.42 -10.10 -6.48
N THR A 74 -1.31 -10.08 -7.21
CA THR A 74 -0.50 -11.26 -7.55
C THR A 74 0.62 -11.54 -6.54
N PHE A 75 0.57 -10.90 -5.35
CA PHE A 75 1.55 -11.02 -4.26
C PHE A 75 2.97 -10.56 -4.62
N ASN A 76 3.43 -10.77 -5.83
CA ASN A 76 4.77 -10.43 -6.35
C ASN A 76 5.92 -10.90 -5.42
N LEU A 77 5.79 -12.12 -4.89
CA LEU A 77 6.82 -12.75 -4.07
C LEU A 77 7.89 -13.40 -4.94
N LEU A 78 9.13 -13.39 -4.48
CA LEU A 78 10.22 -14.13 -5.07
C LEU A 78 10.01 -15.63 -4.84
N PRO A 79 9.74 -16.43 -5.89
CA PRO A 79 9.22 -17.80 -5.72
C PRO A 79 10.24 -18.78 -5.13
N ARG A 80 11.54 -18.46 -5.23
CA ARG A 80 12.64 -19.30 -4.70
C ARG A 80 13.12 -18.86 -3.31
N ALA A 81 12.67 -17.68 -2.83
CA ALA A 81 13.00 -17.14 -1.52
C ALA A 81 11.95 -17.56 -0.48
N THR A 82 12.37 -17.74 0.76
CA THR A 82 11.46 -17.99 1.90
C THR A 82 10.63 -16.73 2.23
N SER A 83 9.61 -16.87 3.08
CA SER A 83 8.84 -15.73 3.63
C SER A 83 9.79 -14.70 4.26
N LEU A 84 10.71 -15.14 5.09
CA LEU A 84 11.72 -14.29 5.73
C LEU A 84 12.53 -13.51 4.69
N ARG A 85 13.09 -14.19 3.68
CA ARG A 85 13.90 -13.54 2.63
C ARG A 85 13.11 -12.58 1.76
N ASN A 86 11.83 -12.86 1.51
CA ASN A 86 10.94 -11.92 0.82
C ASN A 86 10.72 -10.63 1.63
N VAL A 87 10.53 -10.75 2.95
CA VAL A 87 10.31 -9.60 3.84
C VAL A 87 11.60 -8.83 4.12
N GLU A 88 12.76 -9.50 4.15
CA GLU A 88 14.06 -8.82 4.30
C GLU A 88 14.45 -7.94 3.10
N LEU A 89 13.89 -8.18 1.92
CA LEU A 89 14.33 -7.54 0.68
C LEU A 89 14.35 -5.99 0.76
N PRO A 90 13.32 -5.29 1.23
CA PRO A 90 13.36 -3.84 1.39
C PRO A 90 14.43 -3.37 2.39
N LEU A 91 14.72 -4.15 3.44
CA LEU A 91 15.74 -3.84 4.42
C LEU A 91 17.16 -3.97 3.84
N ILE A 92 17.36 -4.88 2.88
CA ILE A 92 18.63 -5.01 2.13
C ILE A 92 18.88 -3.72 1.34
N TYR A 93 17.88 -3.23 0.62
CA TYR A 93 17.97 -1.96 -0.13
C TYR A 93 18.12 -0.74 0.80
N ALA A 94 17.60 -0.82 2.02
CA ALA A 94 17.80 0.22 3.03
C ALA A 94 19.20 0.18 3.69
N GLY A 95 20.06 -0.81 3.36
CA GLY A 95 21.40 -0.94 3.92
C GLY A 95 21.45 -1.44 5.36
N ILE A 96 20.38 -2.11 5.84
CA ILE A 96 20.31 -2.61 7.22
C ILE A 96 21.18 -3.88 7.37
N GLU A 97 21.91 -3.96 8.48
CA GLU A 97 22.78 -5.09 8.81
C GLU A 97 22.03 -6.42 8.94
N PRO A 98 22.65 -7.57 8.57
CA PRO A 98 21.99 -8.88 8.49
C PRO A 98 21.20 -9.30 9.73
N GLU A 99 21.80 -9.19 10.93
CA GLU A 99 21.16 -9.59 12.17
C GLU A 99 19.91 -8.74 12.49
N ARG A 100 19.99 -7.44 12.21
CA ARG A 100 18.86 -6.51 12.41
C ARG A 100 17.75 -6.76 11.39
N ARG A 101 18.10 -7.11 10.13
CA ARG A 101 17.11 -7.45 9.10
C ARG A 101 16.32 -8.69 9.48
N GLU A 102 17.02 -9.76 9.88
CA GLU A 102 16.40 -11.02 10.26
C GLU A 102 15.47 -10.84 11.46
N ALA A 103 15.93 -10.14 12.50
CA ALA A 103 15.10 -9.85 13.67
C ALA A 103 13.85 -9.04 13.30
N ARG A 104 13.99 -7.97 12.51
CA ARG A 104 12.87 -7.12 12.10
C ARG A 104 11.88 -7.86 11.19
N ALA A 105 12.37 -8.60 10.19
CA ALA A 105 11.53 -9.37 9.28
C ALA A 105 10.78 -10.49 10.02
N THR A 106 11.42 -11.17 10.96
CA THR A 106 10.79 -12.19 11.81
C THR A 106 9.66 -11.57 12.65
N GLN A 107 9.90 -10.42 13.27
CA GLN A 107 8.88 -9.73 14.06
C GLN A 107 7.67 -9.35 13.20
N VAL A 108 7.87 -8.72 12.03
CA VAL A 108 6.75 -8.30 11.17
C VAL A 108 5.98 -9.52 10.62
N LEU A 109 6.67 -10.64 10.33
CA LEU A 109 5.98 -11.89 9.97
C LEU A 109 5.13 -12.43 11.12
N ALA A 110 5.60 -12.34 12.35
CA ALA A 110 4.80 -12.71 13.52
C ALA A 110 3.59 -11.78 13.70
N ASP A 111 3.76 -10.46 13.51
CA ASP A 111 2.70 -9.46 13.61
C ASP A 111 1.55 -9.71 12.62
N VAL A 112 1.85 -10.28 11.44
CA VAL A 112 0.83 -10.68 10.45
C VAL A 112 0.36 -12.14 10.62
N GLY A 113 0.73 -12.83 11.70
CA GLY A 113 0.30 -14.20 12.02
C GLY A 113 1.04 -15.30 11.25
N LEU A 114 2.30 -15.06 10.86
CA LEU A 114 3.14 -16.01 10.10
C LEU A 114 4.46 -16.39 10.79
N GLY A 115 4.52 -16.26 12.11
CA GLY A 115 5.73 -16.57 12.89
C GLY A 115 6.22 -18.03 12.74
N ASP A 116 5.31 -18.97 12.49
CA ASP A 116 5.60 -20.38 12.23
C ASP A 116 5.88 -20.72 10.76
N ARG A 117 5.80 -19.73 9.86
CA ARG A 117 5.92 -19.86 8.39
C ARG A 117 7.12 -19.12 7.79
N ILE A 118 8.04 -18.62 8.61
CA ILE A 118 9.16 -17.77 8.18
C ILE A 118 10.10 -18.45 7.18
N HIS A 119 10.24 -19.78 7.26
CA HIS A 119 11.12 -20.56 6.37
C HIS A 119 10.39 -21.17 5.15
N HIS A 120 9.06 -21.03 5.05
CA HIS A 120 8.29 -21.54 3.93
C HIS A 120 8.51 -20.68 2.68
N LYS A 121 8.48 -21.33 1.51
CA LYS A 121 8.50 -20.67 0.20
C LYS A 121 7.07 -20.40 -0.27
N PRO A 122 6.85 -19.46 -1.21
CA PRO A 122 5.51 -19.12 -1.69
C PRO A 122 4.67 -20.29 -2.21
N ASN A 123 5.28 -21.32 -2.79
CA ASN A 123 4.57 -22.52 -3.26
C ASN A 123 4.12 -23.45 -2.11
N GLU A 124 4.59 -23.24 -0.90
CA GLU A 124 4.23 -24.00 0.31
C GLU A 124 3.17 -23.26 1.16
N LEU A 125 2.68 -22.11 0.68
CA LEU A 125 1.76 -21.24 1.38
C LEU A 125 0.41 -21.15 0.66
N SER A 126 -0.67 -20.99 1.44
CA SER A 126 -1.99 -20.66 0.90
C SER A 126 -2.01 -19.26 0.27
N GLY A 127 -3.08 -18.92 -0.46
CA GLY A 127 -3.27 -17.57 -1.03
C GLY A 127 -3.20 -16.47 0.03
N GLY A 128 -3.95 -16.62 1.11
CA GLY A 128 -3.96 -15.67 2.23
C GLY A 128 -2.61 -15.57 2.94
N GLN A 129 -1.90 -16.69 3.13
CA GLN A 129 -0.55 -16.66 3.70
C GLN A 129 0.44 -15.91 2.79
N ARG A 130 0.37 -16.12 1.47
CA ARG A 130 1.19 -15.34 0.51
C ARG A 130 0.88 -13.85 0.58
N GLN A 131 -0.40 -13.49 0.70
CA GLN A 131 -0.80 -12.08 0.84
C GLN A 131 -0.29 -11.47 2.15
N ARG A 132 -0.37 -12.20 3.26
CA ARG A 132 0.22 -11.77 4.54
C ARG A 132 1.75 -11.58 4.45
N VAL A 133 2.48 -12.42 3.70
CA VAL A 133 3.92 -12.20 3.42
C VAL A 133 4.13 -10.92 2.61
N ALA A 134 3.29 -10.66 1.59
CA ALA A 134 3.38 -9.44 0.79
C ALA A 134 3.10 -8.18 1.64
N ILE A 135 2.11 -8.25 2.55
CA ILE A 135 1.81 -7.18 3.52
C ILE A 135 2.98 -6.98 4.49
N ALA A 136 3.54 -8.07 5.06
CA ALA A 136 4.72 -7.98 5.93
C ALA A 136 5.91 -7.30 5.24
N ARG A 137 6.16 -7.66 3.96
CA ARG A 137 7.18 -7.01 3.14
C ARG A 137 6.91 -5.51 2.95
N ALA A 138 5.66 -5.13 2.74
CA ALA A 138 5.27 -3.74 2.60
C ALA A 138 5.49 -2.94 3.89
N LEU A 139 5.32 -3.57 5.07
CA LEU A 139 5.38 -2.94 6.39
C LEU A 139 6.79 -2.86 6.99
N VAL A 140 7.73 -3.65 6.49
CA VAL A 140 8.99 -3.93 7.20
C VAL A 140 9.86 -2.69 7.46
N ASN A 141 9.82 -1.70 6.56
CA ASN A 141 10.52 -0.42 6.71
C ASN A 141 9.72 0.63 7.50
N GLY A 142 8.49 0.34 7.93
CA GLY A 142 7.61 1.31 8.60
C GLY A 142 7.17 2.45 7.66
N PRO A 143 6.54 2.16 6.52
CA PRO A 143 6.24 3.15 5.48
C PRO A 143 5.22 4.20 5.94
N SER A 144 5.26 5.39 5.33
CA SER A 144 4.28 6.45 5.54
C SER A 144 2.92 6.13 4.93
N ILE A 145 2.92 5.38 3.82
CA ILE A 145 1.70 4.95 3.11
C ILE A 145 1.79 3.48 2.68
N ILE A 146 0.64 2.82 2.65
CA ILE A 146 0.46 1.49 2.08
C ILE A 146 -0.43 1.64 0.83
N LEU A 147 0.11 1.24 -0.33
CA LEU A 147 -0.62 1.18 -1.59
C LEU A 147 -1.03 -0.27 -1.86
N ALA A 148 -2.33 -0.56 -1.84
CA ALA A 148 -2.87 -1.89 -2.05
C ALA A 148 -3.70 -1.94 -3.34
N ASP A 149 -3.21 -2.69 -4.34
CA ASP A 149 -3.87 -2.89 -5.63
C ASP A 149 -4.60 -4.23 -5.65
N GLU A 150 -5.94 -4.19 -5.64
CA GLU A 150 -6.83 -5.36 -5.61
C GLU A 150 -6.36 -6.43 -4.61
N PRO A 151 -6.16 -6.09 -3.33
CA PRO A 151 -5.42 -6.96 -2.40
C PRO A 151 -6.12 -8.29 -2.07
N THR A 152 -7.39 -8.42 -2.42
CA THR A 152 -8.23 -9.61 -2.19
C THR A 152 -8.59 -10.35 -3.47
N GLY A 153 -8.27 -9.80 -4.65
CA GLY A 153 -8.77 -10.28 -5.94
C GLY A 153 -8.34 -11.70 -6.35
N ASN A 154 -7.37 -12.33 -5.66
CA ASN A 154 -6.94 -13.72 -5.86
C ASN A 154 -7.22 -14.61 -4.64
N LEU A 155 -8.13 -14.19 -3.76
CA LEU A 155 -8.47 -14.90 -2.52
C LEU A 155 -9.95 -15.32 -2.54
N ASP A 156 -10.27 -16.34 -1.77
CA ASP A 156 -11.67 -16.64 -1.45
C ASP A 156 -12.23 -15.58 -0.49
N SER A 157 -13.55 -15.45 -0.44
CA SER A 157 -14.23 -14.39 0.30
C SER A 157 -13.86 -14.36 1.79
N LYS A 158 -13.76 -15.51 2.45
CA LYS A 158 -13.39 -15.60 3.87
C LYS A 158 -11.97 -15.11 4.10
N THR A 159 -11.03 -15.57 3.28
CA THR A 159 -9.62 -15.15 3.35
C THR A 159 -9.50 -13.66 3.00
N GLY A 160 -10.31 -13.16 2.05
CA GLY A 160 -10.40 -11.75 1.71
C GLY A 160 -10.80 -10.89 2.91
N GLU A 161 -11.83 -11.27 3.64
CA GLU A 161 -12.27 -10.59 4.88
C GLU A 161 -11.14 -10.53 5.91
N GLU A 162 -10.43 -11.64 6.16
CA GLU A 162 -9.30 -11.68 7.09
C GLU A 162 -8.16 -10.71 6.68
N ILE A 163 -7.93 -10.53 5.38
CA ILE A 163 -6.96 -9.55 4.87
C ILE A 163 -7.47 -8.12 5.06
N MET A 164 -8.77 -7.87 4.85
CA MET A 164 -9.34 -6.55 5.08
C MET A 164 -9.36 -6.17 6.57
N GLU A 165 -9.61 -7.12 7.47
CA GLU A 165 -9.43 -6.92 8.92
C GLU A 165 -7.99 -6.55 9.29
N LEU A 166 -7.00 -7.15 8.62
CA LEU A 166 -5.59 -6.78 8.82
C LEU A 166 -5.34 -5.32 8.38
N PHE A 167 -5.88 -4.88 7.24
CA PHE A 167 -5.78 -3.48 6.82
C PHE A 167 -6.49 -2.53 7.79
N GLU A 168 -7.67 -2.90 8.30
CA GLU A 168 -8.37 -2.10 9.32
C GLU A 168 -7.51 -1.94 10.59
N ASN A 169 -6.90 -3.03 11.07
CA ASN A 169 -5.99 -2.97 12.21
C ASN A 169 -4.78 -2.05 11.94
N LEU A 170 -4.19 -2.10 10.75
CA LEU A 170 -3.09 -1.22 10.34
C LEU A 170 -3.52 0.25 10.34
N TYR A 171 -4.71 0.53 9.83
CA TYR A 171 -5.30 1.88 9.87
C TYR A 171 -5.46 2.39 11.30
N GLN A 172 -6.03 1.57 12.20
CA GLN A 172 -6.21 1.90 13.61
C GLN A 172 -4.88 2.17 14.34
N HIS A 173 -3.77 1.58 13.87
CA HIS A 173 -2.42 1.83 14.38
C HIS A 173 -1.71 3.02 13.70
N GLY A 174 -2.44 3.84 12.94
CA GLY A 174 -1.94 5.11 12.39
C GLY A 174 -1.37 5.02 10.97
N ASN A 175 -1.51 3.89 10.27
CA ASN A 175 -1.05 3.79 8.89
C ASN A 175 -2.00 4.51 7.94
N THR A 176 -1.45 5.16 6.92
CA THR A 176 -2.21 5.68 5.79
C THR A 176 -2.37 4.58 4.74
N ILE A 177 -3.61 4.28 4.34
CA ILE A 177 -3.90 3.19 3.42
C ILE A 177 -4.61 3.74 2.18
N ILE A 178 -4.06 3.42 1.02
CA ILE A 178 -4.65 3.73 -0.29
C ILE A 178 -4.97 2.41 -0.97
N LEU A 179 -6.25 2.11 -1.03
CA LEU A 179 -6.78 0.90 -1.62
C LEU A 179 -7.24 1.19 -3.05
N VAL A 180 -6.77 0.43 -4.02
CA VAL A 180 -7.26 0.49 -5.40
C VAL A 180 -8.09 -0.76 -5.64
N THR A 181 -9.38 -0.59 -5.95
CA THR A 181 -10.28 -1.72 -6.22
C THR A 181 -11.44 -1.31 -7.13
N HIS A 182 -12.05 -2.28 -7.77
CA HIS A 182 -13.32 -2.11 -8.47
C HIS A 182 -14.51 -2.76 -7.70
N GLU A 183 -14.23 -3.47 -6.62
CA GLU A 183 -15.21 -4.14 -5.76
C GLU A 183 -15.75 -3.17 -4.70
N ARG A 184 -17.08 -3.06 -4.61
CA ARG A 184 -17.73 -2.09 -3.71
C ARG A 184 -17.66 -2.50 -2.25
N ASP A 185 -17.76 -3.79 -1.97
CA ASP A 185 -17.64 -4.37 -0.64
C ASP A 185 -16.24 -4.15 -0.05
N ILE A 186 -15.19 -4.34 -0.87
CA ILE A 186 -13.82 -4.06 -0.48
C ILE A 186 -13.60 -2.54 -0.25
N ALA A 187 -14.14 -1.69 -1.13
CA ALA A 187 -14.05 -0.25 -0.96
C ALA A 187 -14.81 0.27 0.28
N ALA A 188 -15.83 -0.44 0.73
CA ALA A 188 -16.62 -0.07 1.92
C ALA A 188 -15.82 -0.13 3.24
N HIS A 189 -14.68 -0.80 3.28
CA HIS A 189 -13.75 -0.77 4.42
C HIS A 189 -13.04 0.59 4.56
N ALA A 190 -12.90 1.35 3.45
CA ALA A 190 -12.27 2.67 3.49
C ALA A 190 -13.20 3.73 4.10
N ARG A 191 -12.60 4.81 4.64
CA ARG A 191 -13.33 5.95 5.21
C ARG A 191 -13.62 7.05 4.20
N ARG A 192 -13.02 6.96 3.02
CA ARG A 192 -13.20 7.88 1.90
C ARG A 192 -13.11 7.11 0.60
N THR A 193 -13.96 7.43 -0.36
CA THR A 193 -13.97 6.79 -1.67
C THR A 193 -13.84 7.83 -2.76
N VAL A 194 -12.86 7.64 -3.64
CA VAL A 194 -12.62 8.47 -4.83
C VAL A 194 -12.92 7.66 -6.07
N HIS A 195 -13.84 8.14 -6.91
CA HIS A 195 -14.20 7.48 -8.16
C HIS A 195 -13.47 8.14 -9.32
N LEU A 196 -12.66 7.34 -10.04
CA LEU A 196 -12.03 7.74 -11.29
C LEU A 196 -12.85 7.28 -12.48
N ARG A 197 -13.02 8.20 -13.45
CA ARG A 197 -13.59 7.89 -14.76
C ARG A 197 -12.87 8.68 -15.84
N ASP A 198 -12.44 8.00 -16.90
CA ASP A 198 -11.77 8.61 -18.06
C ASP A 198 -10.59 9.55 -17.71
N GLY A 199 -9.84 9.21 -16.66
CA GLY A 199 -8.67 9.96 -16.19
C GLY A 199 -9.00 11.21 -15.35
N LEU A 200 -10.23 11.35 -14.87
CA LEU A 200 -10.70 12.42 -14.00
C LEU A 200 -11.28 11.86 -12.70
N ILE A 201 -11.28 12.65 -11.63
CA ILE A 201 -12.07 12.36 -10.43
C ILE A 201 -13.51 12.76 -10.73
N GLU A 202 -14.42 11.78 -10.77
CA GLU A 202 -15.85 11.98 -10.96
C GLU A 202 -16.55 12.28 -9.62
N MET A 203 -16.13 11.58 -8.56
CA MET A 203 -16.66 11.74 -7.21
C MET A 203 -15.56 11.55 -6.18
N ASP A 204 -15.66 12.31 -5.09
CA ASP A 204 -14.79 12.22 -3.92
C ASP A 204 -15.69 12.35 -2.69
N HIS A 205 -16.01 11.20 -2.08
CA HIS A 205 -16.86 11.12 -0.92
C HIS A 205 -16.00 10.84 0.31
N ALA A 206 -15.83 11.84 1.16
CA ALA A 206 -15.40 11.59 2.53
C ALA A 206 -16.54 10.83 3.23
N GLY A 207 -16.30 9.60 3.64
CA GLY A 207 -17.15 8.91 4.61
C GLY A 207 -17.17 9.73 5.90
N PHE A 208 -18.20 9.52 6.74
CA PHE A 208 -18.30 10.13 8.05
C PHE A 208 -17.02 9.88 8.85
N ILE A 209 -16.13 10.87 8.94
CA ILE A 209 -15.00 10.88 9.85
C ILE A 209 -15.59 11.39 11.16
N PRO A 210 -15.69 10.58 12.24
CA PRO A 210 -15.91 11.15 13.56
C PRO A 210 -14.80 12.18 13.79
N GLU A 211 -15.15 13.42 14.11
CA GLU A 211 -14.18 14.43 14.50
C GLU A 211 -13.30 13.85 15.60
N LEU A 212 -12.07 13.48 15.24
CA LEU A 212 -11.03 13.27 16.22
C LEU A 212 -10.74 14.66 16.80
N ASP A 213 -11.19 14.88 18.03
CA ASP A 213 -10.78 16.01 18.88
C ASP A 213 -9.24 15.99 18.96
N LEU A 214 -8.60 16.71 18.06
CA LEU A 214 -7.18 17.01 18.19
C LEU A 214 -7.06 18.00 19.32
N PRO A 215 -6.26 17.75 20.38
CA PRO A 215 -6.02 18.73 21.40
C PRO A 215 -5.40 19.96 20.74
N VAL A 216 -6.08 21.09 20.87
CA VAL A 216 -5.58 22.41 20.49
C VAL A 216 -4.32 22.65 21.33
N ALA A 217 -3.15 22.64 20.69
CA ALA A 217 -1.91 23.03 21.35
C ALA A 217 -2.04 24.50 21.78
N SER A 218 -2.10 24.69 23.07
CA SER A 218 -2.01 25.98 23.75
C SER A 218 -0.56 26.47 23.81
#